data_9585bcfba7afd9110cd659d248a38e3d
#
_entry.id   9585bcfba7afd9110cd659d248a38e3d
#
_cell.length_a   1.000
_cell.length_b   1.000
_cell.length_c   1.000
_cell.angle_alpha   90.00
_cell.angle_beta   90.00
_cell.angle_gamma   90.00
#
_symmetry.space_group_name_H-M   'P 1'
#
loop_
_entity.id
_entity.type
_entity.pdbx_description
1 polymer ?
#
loop_
_entity_poly.entity_id
_entity_poly.type
_entity_poly.pdbx_seq_one_letter_code
_entity_poly.pdbx_strand_id
1 'polypeptide(L)'
;MSLLLTVHDDERDTSIASEIYKQHLDSGGLECVWTGSRLKKLEVDHAIPWSLWRNNDLWNLLPAHPDANSEKSAKLPSRRRVIERKHAIGEKWDMLYEGKPDLFLAHARGFVGDHSHTEFSGELRDLLFDAFKDALEFTAVNRGVERW
;
A
#
# COMPACT_ATOMS: atom_id res chain seq x y z
N MET A 1 -4.12 -19.64 -18.81
CA MET A 1 -4.24 -19.59 -18.01
C MET A 1 -3.88 -19.17 -17.31
N SER A 2 -4.04 -19.08 -17.05
CA SER A 2 -4.06 -18.74 -16.18
C SER A 2 -3.98 -18.45 -15.50
N LEU A 3 -4.14 -18.53 -15.66
CA LEU A 3 -4.33 -18.34 -14.86
C LEU A 3 -4.16 -18.06 -14.02
N LEU A 4 -4.12 -18.01 -14.20
CA LEU A 4 -4.11 -17.81 -13.34
C LEU A 4 -4.27 -17.48 -12.59
N LEU A 5 -4.59 -17.43 -12.79
CA LEU A 5 -5.01 -17.13 -12.15
C LEU A 5 -4.92 -16.96 -11.23
N THR A 6 -5.00 -17.03 -11.24
CA THR A 6 -5.05 -16.95 -10.55
C THR A 6 -5.00 -16.89 -9.56
N VAL A 7 -5.06 -17.40 -9.90
CA VAL A 7 -4.76 -17.14 -8.63
C VAL A 7 -5.03 -15.83 -8.02
N HIS A 8 -6.14 -15.46 -8.04
CA HIS A 8 -6.47 -14.21 -7.46
C HIS A 8 -6.74 -14.35 -6.00
N ASP A 9 -6.49 -13.26 -5.29
CA ASP A 9 -6.93 -13.12 -3.94
C ASP A 9 -8.44 -12.99 -3.95
N ASP A 10 -9.15 -14.06 -3.65
CA ASP A 10 -10.60 -14.03 -3.57
C ASP A 10 -11.06 -13.33 -2.31
N GLU A 11 -10.20 -13.21 -1.31
CA GLU A 11 -10.50 -12.63 -0.03
C GLU A 11 -9.57 -11.48 0.30
N ARG A 12 -10.15 -10.48 0.95
CA ARG A 12 -9.38 -9.40 1.52
C ARG A 12 -8.49 -9.95 2.63
N ASP A 13 -7.18 -9.79 2.49
CA ASP A 13 -6.22 -10.35 3.43
C ASP A 13 -5.11 -9.34 3.72
N THR A 14 -5.06 -8.86 4.96
CA THR A 14 -4.05 -7.93 5.42
C THR A 14 -3.14 -8.54 6.47
N SER A 15 -3.19 -9.85 6.66
CA SER A 15 -2.57 -10.51 7.82
C SER A 15 -1.06 -10.31 7.91
N ILE A 16 -0.34 -10.43 6.79
CA ILE A 16 1.12 -10.25 6.79
C ILE A 16 1.49 -8.81 7.14
N ALA A 17 0.87 -7.85 6.46
CA ALA A 17 1.12 -6.43 6.73
C ALA A 17 0.75 -6.08 8.16
N SER A 18 -0.39 -6.58 8.66
CA SER A 18 -0.84 -6.33 10.02
C SER A 18 0.17 -6.83 11.05
N GLU A 19 0.75 -8.00 10.85
CA GLU A 19 1.75 -8.55 11.75
C GLU A 19 3.00 -7.66 11.79
N ILE A 20 3.47 -7.22 10.63
CA ILE A 20 4.64 -6.35 10.55
C ILE A 20 4.37 -5.02 11.24
N TYR A 21 3.25 -4.37 10.91
CA TYR A 21 2.92 -3.07 11.50
C TYR A 21 2.65 -3.17 13.00
N LYS A 22 2.09 -4.29 13.45
CA LYS A 22 1.84 -4.48 14.89
C LYS A 22 3.11 -4.46 15.70
N GLN A 23 4.20 -5.02 15.18
CA GLN A 23 5.49 -4.97 15.86
C GLN A 23 5.95 -3.53 16.04
N HIS A 24 5.79 -2.70 15.03
CA HIS A 24 6.12 -1.27 15.12
C HIS A 24 5.18 -0.52 16.05
N LEU A 25 3.90 -0.87 16.04
CA LEU A 25 2.91 -0.28 16.94
C LEU A 25 3.26 -0.57 18.41
N ASP A 26 3.60 -1.81 18.71
CA ASP A 26 3.93 -2.25 20.07
C ASP A 26 5.19 -1.57 20.59
N SER A 27 6.13 -1.23 19.72
CA SER A 27 7.33 -0.47 20.11
C SER A 27 7.10 1.05 20.13
N GLY A 28 5.88 1.51 19.84
CA GLY A 28 5.50 2.93 19.90
C GLY A 28 5.94 3.75 18.72
N GLY A 29 6.34 3.11 17.60
CA GLY A 29 6.92 3.79 16.46
C GLY A 29 6.11 3.76 15.18
N LEU A 30 4.77 3.69 15.27
CA LEU A 30 3.94 3.63 14.07
C LEU A 30 3.01 4.84 13.96
N GLU A 31 2.99 5.44 12.77
CA GLU A 31 2.16 6.60 12.47
C GLU A 31 1.20 6.27 11.33
N CYS A 32 0.06 6.95 11.32
CA CYS A 32 -0.89 6.87 10.21
C CYS A 32 -0.24 7.40 8.93
N VAL A 33 -0.29 6.62 7.87
CA VAL A 33 0.31 7.01 6.59
C VAL A 33 -0.36 8.27 6.02
N TRP A 34 -1.64 8.45 6.28
CA TRP A 34 -2.41 9.56 5.68
C TRP A 34 -2.36 10.85 6.47
N THR A 35 -2.23 10.79 7.78
CA THR A 35 -2.29 11.96 8.65
C THR A 35 -1.01 12.26 9.42
N GLY A 36 -0.13 11.27 9.56
CA GLY A 36 1.08 11.41 10.36
C GLY A 36 0.86 11.28 11.85
N SER A 37 -0.38 11.09 12.30
CA SER A 37 -0.65 10.95 13.72
C SER A 37 -0.15 9.60 14.24
N ARG A 38 0.35 9.60 15.48
CA ARG A 38 0.81 8.36 16.11
C ARG A 38 -0.37 7.44 16.36
N LEU A 39 -0.21 6.18 15.99
CA LEU A 39 -1.27 5.19 16.14
C LEU A 39 -1.23 4.57 17.53
N LYS A 40 -2.41 4.39 18.12
CA LYS A 40 -2.64 3.58 19.32
C LYS A 40 -3.36 2.30 18.96
N LYS A 41 -4.09 2.32 17.87
CA LYS A 41 -4.84 1.19 17.36
C LYS A 41 -4.54 1.08 15.87
N LEU A 42 -4.28 -0.13 15.40
CA LEU A 42 -3.92 -0.38 14.01
C LEU A 42 -5.13 -0.74 13.18
N GLU A 43 -5.26 -0.05 12.04
CA GLU A 43 -6.04 -0.54 10.91
C GLU A 43 -5.12 -0.54 9.69
N VAL A 44 -5.31 -1.51 8.81
CA VAL A 44 -4.55 -1.60 7.57
C VAL A 44 -5.50 -1.27 6.42
N ASP A 45 -5.15 -0.23 5.69
CA ASP A 45 -5.95 0.30 4.58
C ASP A 45 -5.43 -0.25 3.26
N HIS A 46 -6.34 -0.71 2.40
CA HIS A 46 -6.02 -0.92 0.99
C HIS A 46 -6.06 0.46 0.34
N ALA A 47 -4.88 0.99 -0.02
CA ALA A 47 -4.78 2.34 -0.59
C ALA A 47 -5.64 2.46 -1.85
N ILE A 48 -5.54 1.47 -2.74
CA ILE A 48 -6.53 1.27 -3.79
C ILE A 48 -7.57 0.33 -3.21
N PRO A 49 -8.82 0.79 -3.00
CA PRO A 49 -9.82 0.01 -2.28
C PRO A 49 -10.04 -1.38 -2.86
N TRP A 50 -10.22 -2.35 -1.97
CA TRP A 50 -10.48 -3.75 -2.34
C TRP A 50 -11.64 -3.90 -3.32
N SER A 51 -12.68 -3.10 -3.16
CA SER A 51 -13.84 -3.14 -4.05
C SER A 51 -13.55 -2.73 -5.47
N LEU A 52 -12.48 -1.96 -5.69
CA LEU A 52 -12.08 -1.50 -7.02
C LEU A 52 -11.04 -2.41 -7.66
N TRP A 53 -10.15 -2.94 -6.87
CA TRP A 53 -9.09 -3.82 -7.34
C TRP A 53 -8.71 -4.77 -6.21
N ARG A 54 -9.05 -6.03 -6.36
CA ARG A 54 -8.80 -7.06 -5.34
C ARG A 54 -7.32 -7.41 -5.28
N ASN A 55 -6.55 -6.53 -4.65
CA ASN A 55 -5.11 -6.64 -4.61
C ASN A 55 -4.60 -6.54 -3.17
N ASN A 56 -4.05 -7.66 -2.67
CA ASN A 56 -3.44 -7.75 -1.34
C ASN A 56 -1.91 -7.62 -1.39
N ASP A 57 -1.33 -7.11 -2.47
CA ASP A 57 0.10 -6.87 -2.52
C ASP A 57 0.52 -5.93 -1.39
N LEU A 58 1.67 -6.19 -0.79
CA LEU A 58 2.11 -5.45 0.38
C LEU A 58 2.19 -3.95 0.15
N TRP A 59 2.63 -3.51 -1.04
CA TRP A 59 2.73 -2.08 -1.33
C TRP A 59 1.39 -1.35 -1.26
N ASN A 60 0.27 -2.08 -1.38
CA ASN A 60 -1.09 -1.50 -1.31
C ASN A 60 -1.64 -1.46 0.12
N LEU A 61 -0.93 -2.00 1.09
CA LEU A 61 -1.41 -2.16 2.46
C LEU A 61 -0.67 -1.20 3.38
N LEU A 62 -1.36 -0.16 3.85
CA LEU A 62 -0.75 0.93 4.60
C LEU A 62 -1.43 1.10 5.96
N PRO A 63 -0.66 1.45 7.01
CA PRO A 63 -1.24 1.60 8.33
C PRO A 63 -1.98 2.93 8.46
N ALA A 64 -3.18 2.89 9.01
CA ALA A 64 -4.02 4.07 9.09
C ALA A 64 -4.70 4.18 10.45
N HIS A 65 -4.93 5.42 10.86
CA HIS A 65 -5.78 5.72 12.01
C HIS A 65 -7.23 5.32 11.66
N PRO A 66 -7.98 4.72 12.59
CA PRO A 66 -9.36 4.30 12.31
C PRO A 66 -10.25 5.40 11.73
N ASP A 67 -10.12 6.63 12.21
CA ASP A 67 -10.93 7.74 11.72
C ASP A 67 -10.58 8.09 10.28
N ALA A 68 -9.29 8.15 9.96
CA ALA A 68 -8.84 8.43 8.59
C ALA A 68 -9.28 7.32 7.64
N ASN A 69 -9.14 6.07 8.06
CA ASN A 69 -9.53 4.92 7.26
C ASN A 69 -11.03 4.91 7.01
N SER A 70 -11.82 5.22 8.03
CA SER A 70 -13.28 5.31 7.93
C SER A 70 -13.72 6.45 7.00
N GLU A 71 -13.08 7.61 7.11
CA GLU A 71 -13.37 8.76 6.25
C GLU A 71 -13.02 8.48 4.79
N LYS A 72 -11.87 7.86 4.55
CA LYS A 72 -11.44 7.46 3.21
C LYS A 72 -12.40 6.43 2.62
N SER A 73 -12.77 5.40 3.40
CA SER A 73 -13.68 4.34 2.97
C SER A 73 -13.23 3.75 1.62
N ALA A 74 -14.13 3.67 0.63
CA ALA A 74 -13.85 3.15 -0.71
C ALA A 74 -13.42 4.23 -1.71
N LYS A 75 -13.04 5.41 -1.21
CA LYS A 75 -12.55 6.49 -2.07
C LYS A 75 -11.06 6.31 -2.37
N LEU A 76 -10.63 6.87 -3.48
CA LEU A 76 -9.22 6.92 -3.81
C LEU A 76 -8.58 8.16 -3.22
N PRO A 77 -7.39 8.07 -2.60
CA PRO A 77 -6.72 9.27 -2.12
C PRO A 77 -6.44 10.21 -3.29
N SER A 78 -6.58 11.50 -3.07
CA SER A 78 -6.34 12.50 -4.10
C SER A 78 -4.87 12.50 -4.49
N ARG A 79 -4.59 12.94 -5.72
CA ARG A 79 -3.22 13.07 -6.20
C ARG A 79 -2.38 13.93 -5.25
N ARG A 80 -2.93 15.05 -4.81
CA ARG A 80 -2.26 15.94 -3.88
C ARG A 80 -1.90 15.23 -2.58
N ARG A 81 -2.85 14.49 -2.00
CA ARG A 81 -2.61 13.75 -0.76
C ARG A 81 -1.49 12.72 -0.93
N VAL A 82 -1.53 11.97 -2.02
CA VAL A 82 -0.50 10.96 -2.31
C VAL A 82 0.88 11.61 -2.39
N ILE A 83 0.99 12.71 -3.12
CA ILE A 83 2.27 13.43 -3.28
C ILE A 83 2.75 13.97 -1.94
N GLU A 84 1.86 14.57 -1.15
CA GLU A 84 2.22 15.09 0.17
C GLU A 84 2.67 13.99 1.14
N ARG A 85 2.16 12.77 0.96
CA ARG A 85 2.50 11.64 1.82
C ARG A 85 3.56 10.70 1.24
N LYS A 86 4.24 11.11 0.18
CA LYS A 86 5.25 10.29 -0.50
C LYS A 86 6.29 9.72 0.46
N HIS A 87 6.86 10.54 1.31
CA HIS A 87 7.87 10.12 2.27
C HIS A 87 7.31 9.11 3.26
N ALA A 88 6.13 9.40 3.80
CA ALA A 88 5.48 8.50 4.75
C ALA A 88 5.14 7.15 4.12
N ILE A 89 4.66 7.15 2.88
CA ILE A 89 4.38 5.92 2.14
C ILE A 89 5.67 5.12 1.97
N GLY A 90 6.75 5.77 1.56
CA GLY A 90 8.05 5.12 1.40
C GLY A 90 8.57 4.50 2.69
N GLU A 91 8.38 5.16 3.82
CA GLU A 91 8.76 4.61 5.13
C GLU A 91 8.00 3.33 5.45
N LYS A 92 6.71 3.29 5.13
CA LYS A 92 5.90 2.08 5.39
C LYS A 92 6.32 0.94 4.48
N TRP A 93 6.67 1.25 3.23
CA TRP A 93 7.22 0.25 2.33
C TRP A 93 8.55 -0.31 2.86
N ASP A 94 9.41 0.53 3.42
CA ASP A 94 10.65 0.08 4.04
C ASP A 94 10.38 -0.88 5.21
N MET A 95 9.39 -0.58 6.04
CA MET A 95 8.99 -1.48 7.12
C MET A 95 8.53 -2.84 6.60
N LEU A 96 7.74 -2.85 5.54
CA LEU A 96 7.25 -4.09 4.93
C LEU A 96 8.39 -4.87 4.30
N TYR A 97 9.32 -4.19 3.63
CA TYR A 97 10.50 -4.81 3.05
C TYR A 97 11.38 -5.44 4.13
N GLU A 98 11.62 -4.75 5.23
CA GLU A 98 12.39 -5.30 6.34
C GLU A 98 11.72 -6.52 6.96
N GLY A 99 10.40 -6.51 7.05
CA GLY A 99 9.65 -7.60 7.66
C GLY A 99 9.53 -8.84 6.78
N LYS A 100 9.34 -8.65 5.49
CA LYS A 100 9.21 -9.73 4.49
C LYS A 100 9.90 -9.34 3.19
N PRO A 101 11.24 -9.35 3.18
CA PRO A 101 11.99 -8.79 2.05
C PRO A 101 11.70 -9.46 0.71
N ASP A 102 11.66 -10.78 0.67
CA ASP A 102 11.46 -11.48 -0.59
C ASP A 102 10.06 -11.28 -1.15
N LEU A 103 9.07 -11.30 -0.28
CA LEU A 103 7.67 -11.11 -0.68
C LEU A 103 7.43 -9.68 -1.14
N PHE A 104 7.90 -8.69 -0.37
CA PHE A 104 7.72 -7.29 -0.75
C PHE A 104 8.41 -7.00 -2.08
N LEU A 105 9.63 -7.48 -2.25
CA LEU A 105 10.39 -7.29 -3.48
C LEU A 105 9.69 -7.91 -4.68
N ALA A 106 9.14 -9.12 -4.52
CA ALA A 106 8.39 -9.79 -5.58
C ALA A 106 7.16 -8.98 -5.98
N HIS A 107 6.40 -8.48 -4.99
CA HIS A 107 5.23 -7.64 -5.26
C HIS A 107 5.60 -6.34 -5.97
N ALA A 108 6.65 -5.67 -5.51
CA ALA A 108 7.10 -4.41 -6.09
C ALA A 108 7.55 -4.60 -7.53
N ARG A 109 8.40 -5.60 -7.78
CA ARG A 109 8.89 -5.89 -9.13
C ARG A 109 7.77 -6.27 -10.08
N GLY A 110 6.85 -7.08 -9.61
CA GLY A 110 5.72 -7.51 -10.42
C GLY A 110 4.83 -6.33 -10.83
N PHE A 111 4.60 -5.40 -9.92
CA PHE A 111 3.78 -4.24 -10.20
C PHE A 111 4.48 -3.24 -11.12
N VAL A 112 5.75 -2.95 -10.87
CA VAL A 112 6.56 -2.04 -11.70
C VAL A 112 6.83 -2.65 -13.08
N GLY A 113 6.89 -3.97 -13.17
CA GLY A 113 7.18 -4.65 -14.43
C GLY A 113 8.67 -4.72 -14.76
N ASP A 114 9.53 -4.51 -13.78
CA ASP A 114 10.98 -4.55 -13.94
C ASP A 114 11.58 -5.49 -12.91
N HIS A 115 12.08 -6.62 -13.36
CA HIS A 115 12.61 -7.67 -12.50
C HIS A 115 14.14 -7.64 -12.36
N SER A 116 14.78 -6.58 -12.85
CA SER A 116 16.24 -6.44 -12.76
C SER A 116 16.73 -6.07 -11.36
N HIS A 117 15.86 -5.52 -10.52
CA HIS A 117 16.21 -5.10 -9.17
C HIS A 117 16.31 -6.29 -8.22
N THR A 118 17.40 -6.39 -7.48
CA THR A 118 17.63 -7.47 -6.52
C THR A 118 17.38 -7.05 -5.06
N GLU A 119 17.15 -5.76 -4.86
CA GLU A 119 16.84 -5.21 -3.53
C GLU A 119 15.93 -4.00 -3.68
N PHE A 120 15.27 -3.64 -2.57
CA PHE A 120 14.38 -2.47 -2.57
C PHE A 120 15.22 -1.20 -2.33
N SER A 121 15.89 -0.76 -3.39
CA SER A 121 16.71 0.46 -3.41
C SER A 121 15.85 1.71 -3.54
N GLY A 122 16.49 2.88 -3.41
CA GLY A 122 15.83 4.15 -3.69
C GLY A 122 15.28 4.24 -5.11
N GLU A 123 15.99 3.66 -6.07
CA GLU A 123 15.53 3.62 -7.46
C GLU A 123 14.22 2.83 -7.59
N LEU A 124 14.15 1.62 -7.03
CA LEU A 124 12.93 0.83 -7.10
C LEU A 124 11.80 1.49 -6.30
N ARG A 125 12.12 2.12 -5.17
CA ARG A 125 11.10 2.85 -4.39
C ARG A 125 10.47 3.96 -5.23
N ASP A 126 11.28 4.72 -5.97
CA ASP A 126 10.77 5.80 -6.82
C ASP A 126 9.93 5.26 -7.97
N LEU A 127 10.37 4.18 -8.61
CA LEU A 127 9.61 3.51 -9.66
C LEU A 127 8.27 2.99 -9.12
N LEU A 128 8.30 2.40 -7.93
CA LEU A 128 7.09 1.88 -7.30
C LEU A 128 6.13 3.02 -6.98
N PHE A 129 6.64 4.14 -6.46
CA PHE A 129 5.79 5.29 -6.15
C PHE A 129 5.14 5.85 -7.41
N ASP A 130 5.89 5.98 -8.50
CA ASP A 130 5.33 6.47 -9.77
C ASP A 130 4.26 5.52 -10.29
N ALA A 131 4.51 4.22 -10.25
CA ALA A 131 3.53 3.23 -10.69
C ALA A 131 2.27 3.25 -9.80
N PHE A 132 2.45 3.41 -8.50
CA PHE A 132 1.36 3.51 -7.54
C PHE A 132 0.49 4.74 -7.81
N LYS A 133 1.12 5.89 -7.99
CA LYS A 133 0.44 7.14 -8.31
C LYS A 133 -0.34 7.03 -9.62
N ASP A 134 0.29 6.45 -10.65
CA ASP A 134 -0.35 6.28 -11.95
C ASP A 134 -1.55 5.32 -11.87
N ALA A 135 -1.43 4.25 -11.11
CA ALA A 135 -2.53 3.31 -10.91
C ALA A 135 -3.73 3.97 -10.21
N LEU A 136 -3.47 4.84 -9.24
CA LEU A 136 -4.53 5.60 -8.58
C LEU A 136 -5.25 6.51 -9.56
N GLU A 137 -4.51 7.25 -10.38
CA GLU A 137 -5.10 8.14 -11.37
C GLU A 137 -5.89 7.37 -12.44
N PHE A 138 -5.31 6.29 -12.94
CA PHE A 138 -5.97 5.45 -13.93
C PHE A 138 -7.28 4.88 -13.38
N THR A 139 -7.27 4.39 -12.15
CA THR A 139 -8.47 3.83 -11.51
C THR A 139 -9.54 4.91 -11.32
N ALA A 140 -9.14 6.11 -10.89
CA ALA A 140 -10.06 7.23 -10.69
C ALA A 140 -10.77 7.58 -11.99
N VAL A 141 -10.03 7.69 -13.08
CA VAL A 141 -10.60 8.05 -14.40
C VAL A 141 -11.51 6.95 -14.91
N ASN A 142 -11.08 5.70 -14.87
CA ASN A 142 -11.80 4.59 -15.47
C ASN A 142 -13.01 4.13 -14.66
N ARG A 143 -12.98 4.33 -13.35
CA ARG A 143 -14.06 3.87 -12.47
C ARG A 143 -14.96 5.01 -12.01
N GLY A 144 -14.59 6.25 -12.27
CA GLY A 144 -15.37 7.40 -11.85
C GLY A 144 -15.55 7.50 -10.35
N VAL A 145 -14.52 7.13 -9.60
CA VAL A 145 -14.57 7.02 -8.14
C VAL A 145 -14.24 8.35 -7.49
N GLU A 146 -14.94 8.63 -6.40
CA GLU A 146 -14.70 9.83 -5.62
C GLU A 146 -13.29 9.81 -5.00
N ARG A 147 -12.69 10.97 -4.92
CA ARG A 147 -11.33 11.16 -4.36
C ARG A 147 -11.43 11.64 -2.91
N TRP A 148 -10.45 11.25 -2.13
CA TRP A 148 -10.36 11.62 -0.72
C TRP A 148 -9.20 12.56 -0.44
#